data_f4d7c0a599b3b585b242af41717df0db
#
_entry.id   f4d7c0a599b3b585b242af41717df0db
#
_cell.length_a   1.000
_cell.length_b   1.000
_cell.length_c   1.000
_cell.angle_alpha   90.00
_cell.angle_beta   90.00
_cell.angle_gamma   90.00
#
_symmetry.space_group_name_H-M   'P 1'
#
loop_
_entity.id
_entity.type
_entity.pdbx_description
1 polymer ?
#
loop_
_entity_poly.entity_id
_entity_poly.type
_entity_poly.pdbx_seq_one_letter_code
_entity_poly.pdbx_strand_id
1 'polypeptide(L)'
;MKKMFLMGRSEAGKTSLTQILHGEELHYHKTQYTNTDDFIIDSPGEYSETKHCGIGLACFSFEADVLALVMAADEPFAVFEPNCNCWTNRPLIGIITKIDSPFANVPMVRNWMINSGCERVFEISNVTKEGINAAMKAAASASFGYNEEEIVSSDIVGITYGSLFDA
;
A
#
# COMPACT_ATOMS: atom_id res chain seq x y z
N MET A 1 9.88 -2.92 -15.43
CA MET A 1 8.82 -2.14 -14.78
C MET A 1 8.67 -2.64 -13.36
N LYS A 2 8.73 -1.75 -12.38
CA LYS A 2 8.69 -2.16 -10.97
C LYS A 2 7.26 -2.17 -10.47
N LYS A 3 6.93 -3.14 -9.63
CA LYS A 3 5.56 -3.40 -9.20
C LYS A 3 5.41 -3.31 -7.68
N MET A 4 4.31 -2.73 -7.23
CA MET A 4 3.89 -2.70 -5.84
C MET A 4 2.70 -3.65 -5.65
N PHE A 5 2.79 -4.54 -4.67
CA PHE A 5 1.70 -5.42 -4.28
C PHE A 5 0.94 -4.82 -3.10
N LEU A 6 -0.39 -4.68 -3.25
CA LEU A 6 -1.28 -4.19 -2.19
C LEU A 6 -1.97 -5.36 -1.50
N MET A 7 -1.78 -5.48 -0.19
CA MET A 7 -2.42 -6.48 0.64
C MET A 7 -3.16 -5.85 1.81
N GLY A 8 -4.38 -6.23 2.03
CA GLY A 8 -5.21 -5.72 3.12
C GLY A 8 -6.60 -6.30 3.07
N ARG A 9 -7.34 -6.15 4.16
CA ARG A 9 -8.70 -6.64 4.31
C ARG A 9 -9.64 -6.08 3.23
N SER A 10 -10.77 -6.75 3.00
CA SER A 10 -11.87 -6.18 2.22
C SER A 10 -12.23 -4.79 2.77
N GLU A 11 -12.52 -3.86 1.86
CA GLU A 11 -12.87 -2.47 2.21
C GLU A 11 -11.74 -1.63 2.83
N ALA A 12 -10.51 -2.12 2.93
CA ALA A 12 -9.37 -1.33 3.38
C ALA A 12 -8.97 -0.19 2.42
N GLY A 13 -9.64 -0.05 1.27
CA GLY A 13 -9.41 1.04 0.33
C GLY A 13 -8.32 0.79 -0.72
N LYS A 14 -7.88 -0.47 -0.91
CA LYS A 14 -6.87 -0.86 -1.92
C LYS A 14 -7.30 -0.47 -3.34
N THR A 15 -8.46 -0.97 -3.77
CA THR A 15 -8.99 -0.70 -5.11
C THR A 15 -9.24 0.79 -5.34
N SER A 16 -9.71 1.52 -4.32
CA SER A 16 -9.85 2.98 -4.41
C SER A 16 -8.50 3.68 -4.59
N LEU A 17 -7.47 3.22 -3.90
CA LEU A 17 -6.11 3.73 -4.07
C LEU A 17 -5.61 3.45 -5.49
N THR A 18 -5.80 2.23 -6.00
CA THR A 18 -5.44 1.84 -7.37
C THR A 18 -6.13 2.74 -8.41
N GLN A 19 -7.44 2.96 -8.29
CA GLN A 19 -8.19 3.86 -9.17
C GLN A 19 -7.63 5.29 -9.19
N ILE A 20 -7.31 5.84 -8.01
CA ILE A 20 -6.71 7.18 -7.92
C ILE A 20 -5.36 7.24 -8.63
N LEU A 21 -4.53 6.21 -8.47
CA LEU A 21 -3.21 6.13 -9.07
C LEU A 21 -3.26 6.01 -10.60
N HIS A 22 -4.33 5.42 -11.14
CA HIS A 22 -4.62 5.39 -12.58
C HIS A 22 -5.32 6.66 -13.08
N GLY A 23 -5.66 7.59 -12.20
CA GLY A 23 -6.41 8.81 -12.56
C GLY A 23 -7.88 8.56 -12.89
N GLU A 24 -8.43 7.44 -12.44
CA GLU A 24 -9.82 7.04 -12.64
C GLU A 24 -10.75 7.69 -11.60
N GLU A 25 -12.05 7.74 -11.91
CA GLU A 25 -13.07 8.10 -10.93
C GLU A 25 -13.26 6.96 -9.92
N LEU A 26 -13.54 7.32 -8.67
CA LEU A 26 -13.76 6.35 -7.60
C LEU A 26 -15.07 5.58 -7.81
N HIS A 27 -14.96 4.30 -8.13
CA HIS A 27 -16.08 3.37 -8.18
C HIS A 27 -15.87 2.22 -7.21
N TYR A 28 -16.87 1.95 -6.37
CA TYR A 28 -16.80 0.82 -5.45
C TYR A 28 -17.05 -0.50 -6.17
N HIS A 29 -16.01 -1.33 -6.25
CA HIS A 29 -16.10 -2.72 -6.70
C HIS A 29 -15.34 -3.64 -5.73
N LYS A 30 -15.94 -4.77 -5.39
CA LYS A 30 -15.22 -5.81 -4.62
C LYS A 30 -14.32 -6.58 -5.58
N THR A 31 -13.02 -6.55 -5.33
CA THR A 31 -12.03 -7.31 -6.09
C THR A 31 -12.16 -8.81 -5.74
N GLN A 32 -12.47 -9.64 -6.72
CA GLN A 32 -12.64 -11.09 -6.54
C GLN A 32 -11.39 -11.88 -6.95
N TYR A 33 -10.57 -11.31 -7.84
CA TYR A 33 -9.33 -11.91 -8.34
C TYR A 33 -8.20 -10.89 -8.23
N THR A 34 -6.96 -11.39 -8.12
CA THR A 34 -5.79 -10.52 -8.18
C THR A 34 -5.76 -9.82 -9.55
N ASN A 35 -5.81 -8.49 -9.53
CA ASN A 35 -5.70 -7.67 -10.73
C ASN A 35 -4.27 -7.14 -10.80
N THR A 36 -3.58 -7.39 -11.91
CA THR A 36 -2.20 -6.96 -12.13
C THR A 36 -2.19 -5.94 -13.24
N ASP A 37 -2.00 -4.70 -12.86
CA ASP A 37 -1.72 -3.61 -13.78
C ASP A 37 -0.21 -3.37 -13.92
N ASP A 38 0.17 -2.41 -14.75
CA ASP A 38 1.56 -2.18 -15.11
C ASP A 38 2.48 -1.97 -13.89
N PHE A 39 2.00 -1.33 -12.81
CA PHE A 39 2.81 -1.05 -11.62
C PHE A 39 2.15 -1.43 -10.28
N ILE A 40 0.89 -1.88 -10.28
CA ILE A 40 0.17 -2.29 -9.06
C ILE A 40 -0.39 -3.71 -9.24
N ILE A 41 -0.24 -4.51 -8.21
CA ILE A 41 -0.93 -5.79 -8.05
C ILE A 41 -1.94 -5.62 -6.91
N ASP A 42 -3.23 -5.48 -7.25
CA ASP A 42 -4.32 -5.40 -6.27
C ASP A 42 -4.81 -6.80 -5.92
N SER A 43 -4.80 -7.13 -4.64
CA SER A 43 -5.22 -8.45 -4.15
C SER A 43 -6.65 -8.42 -3.59
N PRO A 44 -7.40 -9.54 -3.71
CA PRO A 44 -8.62 -9.73 -2.95
C PRO A 44 -8.38 -9.57 -1.44
N GLY A 45 -9.28 -8.86 -0.74
CA GLY A 45 -9.17 -8.63 0.70
C GLY A 45 -9.16 -9.93 1.52
N GLU A 46 -9.74 -10.98 0.98
CA GLU A 46 -9.83 -12.31 1.61
C GLU A 46 -8.46 -12.96 1.88
N TYR A 47 -7.41 -12.60 1.16
CA TYR A 47 -6.04 -13.08 1.45
C TYR A 47 -5.52 -12.64 2.82
N SER A 48 -5.93 -11.49 3.32
CA SER A 48 -5.55 -11.00 4.64
C SER A 48 -6.50 -11.43 5.76
N GLU A 49 -7.72 -11.87 5.42
CA GLU A 49 -8.73 -12.35 6.37
C GLU A 49 -8.53 -13.82 6.75
N THR A 50 -7.79 -14.57 5.93
CA THR A 50 -7.42 -15.95 6.24
C THR A 50 -6.05 -15.99 6.92
N LYS A 51 -5.81 -17.05 7.75
CA LYS A 51 -4.53 -17.27 8.46
C LYS A 51 -3.32 -17.52 7.51
N HIS A 52 -3.38 -17.06 6.28
CA HIS A 52 -2.39 -17.32 5.23
C HIS A 52 -1.72 -16.03 4.71
N CYS A 53 -1.77 -14.94 5.49
CA CYS A 53 -1.13 -13.67 5.12
C CYS A 53 0.34 -13.87 4.69
N GLY A 54 1.11 -14.61 5.48
CA GLY A 54 2.51 -14.89 5.18
C GLY A 54 2.72 -15.63 3.85
N ILE A 55 1.86 -16.60 3.52
CA ILE A 55 1.94 -17.32 2.25
C ILE A 55 1.66 -16.35 1.08
N GLY A 56 0.65 -15.48 1.21
CA GLY A 56 0.38 -14.45 0.19
C GLY A 56 1.57 -13.53 -0.02
N LEU A 57 2.17 -13.00 1.05
CA LEU A 57 3.37 -12.16 0.98
C LEU A 57 4.53 -12.91 0.32
N ALA A 58 4.79 -14.16 0.69
CA ALA A 58 5.83 -14.96 0.10
C ALA A 58 5.63 -15.18 -1.40
N CYS A 59 4.41 -15.55 -1.84
CA CYS A 59 4.09 -15.77 -3.24
C CYS A 59 4.29 -14.51 -4.09
N PHE A 60 3.70 -13.40 -3.67
CA PHE A 60 3.76 -12.15 -4.45
C PHE A 60 5.09 -11.41 -4.34
N SER A 61 5.96 -11.75 -3.37
CA SER A 61 7.32 -11.21 -3.29
C SER A 61 8.19 -11.55 -4.51
N PHE A 62 7.82 -12.56 -5.29
CA PHE A 62 8.50 -12.88 -6.55
C PHE A 62 8.09 -11.97 -7.70
N GLU A 63 6.88 -11.40 -7.67
CA GLU A 63 6.33 -10.58 -8.74
C GLU A 63 6.41 -9.08 -8.44
N ALA A 64 6.51 -8.70 -7.17
CA ALA A 64 6.54 -7.33 -6.72
C ALA A 64 7.91 -6.92 -6.20
N ASP A 65 8.25 -5.65 -6.38
CA ASP A 65 9.50 -5.05 -5.85
C ASP A 65 9.29 -4.42 -4.47
N VAL A 66 8.06 -3.99 -4.17
CA VAL A 66 7.63 -3.45 -2.87
C VAL A 66 6.31 -4.09 -2.47
N LEU A 67 6.20 -4.47 -1.20
CA LEU A 67 4.96 -4.96 -0.61
C LEU A 67 4.35 -3.88 0.27
N ALA A 68 3.05 -3.63 0.12
CA ALA A 68 2.32 -2.65 0.90
C ALA A 68 1.16 -3.32 1.66
N LEU A 69 1.23 -3.28 3.00
CA LEU A 69 0.11 -3.64 3.87
C LEU A 69 -0.84 -2.45 3.97
N VAL A 70 -2.09 -2.66 3.62
CA VAL A 70 -3.12 -1.61 3.62
C VAL A 70 -4.13 -1.88 4.71
N MET A 71 -4.34 -0.93 5.61
CA MET A 71 -5.30 -1.01 6.71
C MET A 71 -6.08 0.31 6.85
N ALA A 72 -7.37 0.22 7.10
CA ALA A 72 -8.18 1.40 7.34
C ALA A 72 -7.90 1.96 8.74
N ALA A 73 -7.93 3.29 8.90
CA ALA A 73 -7.72 3.95 10.19
C ALA A 73 -8.83 3.66 11.21
N ASP A 74 -10.00 3.21 10.74
CA ASP A 74 -11.16 2.83 11.54
C ASP A 74 -11.25 1.31 11.79
N GLU A 75 -10.18 0.55 11.50
CA GLU A 75 -10.15 -0.89 11.74
C GLU A 75 -10.20 -1.20 13.24
N PRO A 76 -11.10 -2.12 13.68
CA PRO A 76 -11.29 -2.40 15.10
C PRO A 76 -10.24 -3.33 15.71
N PHE A 77 -9.42 -4.02 14.91
CA PHE A 77 -8.39 -4.95 15.36
C PHE A 77 -7.22 -5.05 14.39
N ALA A 78 -6.08 -5.55 14.87
CA ALA A 78 -4.91 -5.78 14.02
C ALA A 78 -5.21 -6.91 13.01
N VAL A 79 -5.13 -6.58 11.73
CA VAL A 79 -5.39 -7.52 10.62
C VAL A 79 -4.16 -8.39 10.35
N PHE A 80 -2.97 -7.81 10.48
CA PHE A 80 -1.72 -8.49 10.17
C PHE A 80 -1.04 -9.03 11.40
N GLU A 81 -0.42 -10.19 11.25
CA GLU A 81 0.38 -10.82 12.30
C GLU A 81 1.65 -10.01 12.58
N PRO A 82 2.18 -10.03 13.83
CA PRO A 82 3.48 -9.45 14.12
C PRO A 82 4.59 -10.06 13.25
N ASN A 83 5.52 -9.21 12.83
CA ASN A 83 6.69 -9.61 12.02
C ASN A 83 6.34 -10.29 10.68
N CYS A 84 5.30 -9.84 9.99
CA CYS A 84 4.97 -10.32 8.64
C CYS A 84 6.14 -10.17 7.64
N ASN A 85 7.08 -9.27 7.90
CA ASN A 85 8.28 -9.08 7.09
C ASN A 85 9.20 -10.31 7.04
N CYS A 86 9.09 -11.25 7.98
CA CYS A 86 9.88 -12.49 7.94
C CYS A 86 9.52 -13.42 6.77
N TRP A 87 8.37 -13.22 6.13
CA TRP A 87 7.92 -14.02 4.99
C TRP A 87 8.43 -13.50 3.63
N THR A 88 9.11 -12.37 3.61
CA THR A 88 9.59 -11.74 2.37
C THR A 88 10.97 -11.11 2.56
N ASN A 89 11.70 -11.01 1.47
CA ASN A 89 12.95 -10.25 1.39
C ASN A 89 12.77 -8.91 0.66
N ARG A 90 11.52 -8.53 0.39
CA ARG A 90 11.19 -7.25 -0.25
C ARG A 90 10.87 -6.20 0.80
N PRO A 91 11.10 -4.91 0.51
CA PRO A 91 10.67 -3.82 1.38
C PRO A 91 9.18 -3.91 1.69
N LEU A 92 8.82 -3.81 2.97
CA LEU A 92 7.45 -3.85 3.44
C LEU A 92 7.06 -2.48 3.99
N ILE A 93 6.08 -1.84 3.36
CA ILE A 93 5.54 -0.55 3.80
C ILE A 93 4.12 -0.71 4.31
N GLY A 94 3.71 0.17 5.23
CA GLY A 94 2.34 0.28 5.71
C GLY A 94 1.62 1.47 5.09
N ILE A 95 0.38 1.29 4.67
CA ILE A 95 -0.50 2.36 4.19
C ILE A 95 -1.77 2.35 5.05
N ILE A 96 -1.98 3.41 5.82
CA ILE A 96 -3.18 3.64 6.61
C ILE A 96 -4.12 4.50 5.78
N THR A 97 -5.26 3.94 5.40
CA THR A 97 -6.29 4.63 4.62
C THR A 97 -7.37 5.22 5.52
N LYS A 98 -8.31 5.97 4.93
CA LYS A 98 -9.49 6.52 5.62
C LYS A 98 -9.15 7.36 6.86
N ILE A 99 -8.04 8.11 6.83
CA ILE A 99 -7.69 9.00 7.95
C ILE A 99 -8.73 10.10 8.17
N ASP A 100 -9.58 10.36 7.20
CA ASP A 100 -10.73 11.27 7.22
C ASP A 100 -11.97 10.67 7.91
N SER A 101 -11.95 9.39 8.27
CA SER A 101 -13.07 8.75 8.97
C SER A 101 -13.26 9.35 10.37
N PRO A 102 -14.52 9.62 10.81
CA PRO A 102 -14.79 10.09 12.17
C PRO A 102 -14.43 9.06 13.26
N PHE A 103 -14.23 7.80 12.88
CA PHE A 103 -13.82 6.72 13.77
C PHE A 103 -12.34 6.36 13.65
N ALA A 104 -11.55 7.16 12.91
CA ALA A 104 -10.14 6.90 12.69
C ALA A 104 -9.34 6.92 14.01
N ASN A 105 -8.54 5.89 14.23
CA ASN A 105 -7.56 5.82 15.30
C ASN A 105 -6.17 5.54 14.70
N VAL A 106 -5.65 6.54 14.03
CA VAL A 106 -4.37 6.46 13.31
C VAL A 106 -3.21 6.00 14.20
N PRO A 107 -3.02 6.52 15.45
CA PRO A 107 -1.92 6.07 16.30
C PRO A 107 -1.97 4.57 16.63
N MET A 108 -3.17 4.03 16.86
CA MET A 108 -3.36 2.60 17.15
C MET A 108 -3.00 1.74 15.92
N VAL A 109 -3.54 2.09 14.76
CA VAL A 109 -3.29 1.34 13.51
C VAL A 109 -1.83 1.45 13.09
N ARG A 110 -1.20 2.61 13.28
CA ARG A 110 0.24 2.79 13.04
C ARG A 110 1.08 1.84 13.89
N ASN A 111 0.76 1.68 15.18
CA ASN A 111 1.46 0.73 16.05
C ASN A 111 1.31 -0.72 15.56
N TRP A 112 0.12 -1.10 15.07
CA TRP A 112 -0.07 -2.43 14.51
C TRP A 112 0.77 -2.66 13.25
N MET A 113 0.83 -1.66 12.35
CA MET A 113 1.67 -1.72 11.15
C MET A 113 3.16 -1.87 11.48
N ILE A 114 3.66 -1.11 12.46
CA ILE A 114 5.05 -1.21 12.93
C ILE A 114 5.31 -2.61 13.51
N ASN A 115 4.40 -3.12 14.34
CA ASN A 115 4.51 -4.47 14.90
C ASN A 115 4.49 -5.56 13.83
N SER A 116 3.80 -5.32 12.72
CA SER A 116 3.78 -6.23 11.57
C SER A 116 5.08 -6.20 10.75
N GLY A 117 6.02 -5.33 11.11
CA GLY A 117 7.34 -5.26 10.46
C GLY A 117 7.41 -4.29 9.28
N CYS A 118 6.45 -3.36 9.16
CA CYS A 118 6.54 -2.30 8.16
C CYS A 118 7.71 -1.36 8.46
N GLU A 119 8.60 -1.15 7.49
CA GLU A 119 9.75 -0.25 7.61
C GLU A 119 9.34 1.21 7.68
N ARG A 120 8.28 1.56 6.94
CA ARG A 120 7.68 2.90 6.89
C ARG A 120 6.17 2.78 6.88
N VAL A 121 5.49 3.77 7.49
CA VAL A 121 4.02 3.80 7.55
C VAL A 121 3.54 5.16 7.07
N PHE A 122 2.66 5.16 6.07
CA PHE A 122 2.06 6.33 5.44
C PHE A 122 0.58 6.43 5.78
N GLU A 123 0.14 7.63 5.99
CA GLU A 123 -1.26 7.97 6.31
C GLU A 123 -1.86 8.65 5.10
N ILE A 124 -2.97 8.12 4.59
CA ILE A 124 -3.62 8.64 3.39
C ILE A 124 -5.13 8.73 3.52
N SER A 125 -5.71 9.66 2.80
CA SER A 125 -7.14 9.68 2.52
C SER A 125 -7.37 9.53 1.00
N ASN A 126 -8.12 8.51 0.62
CA ASN A 126 -8.54 8.33 -0.77
C ASN A 126 -9.59 9.39 -1.20
N VAL A 127 -10.30 9.98 -0.23
CA VAL A 127 -11.32 11.02 -0.49
C VAL A 127 -10.66 12.38 -0.71
N THR A 128 -9.80 12.81 0.21
CA THR A 128 -9.12 14.10 0.13
C THR A 128 -7.84 14.07 -0.71
N LYS A 129 -7.36 12.87 -1.07
CA LYS A 129 -6.08 12.60 -1.75
C LYS A 129 -4.85 13.01 -0.94
N GLU A 130 -5.02 13.27 0.35
CA GLU A 130 -3.94 13.60 1.28
C GLU A 130 -2.98 12.41 1.44
N GLY A 131 -1.68 12.67 1.54
CA GLY A 131 -0.64 11.69 1.81
C GLY A 131 -0.27 10.75 0.67
N ILE A 132 -1.08 10.61 -0.38
CA ILE A 132 -0.88 9.63 -1.46
C ILE A 132 0.46 9.86 -2.18
N ASN A 133 0.78 11.11 -2.52
CA ASN A 133 2.04 11.44 -3.20
C ASN A 133 3.27 11.02 -2.38
N ALA A 134 3.24 11.23 -1.06
CA ALA A 134 4.33 10.87 -0.17
C ALA A 134 4.50 9.33 -0.09
N ALA A 135 3.39 8.60 0.01
CA ALA A 135 3.40 7.14 0.03
C ALA A 135 3.97 6.55 -1.27
N MET A 136 3.56 7.09 -2.43
CA MET A 136 4.03 6.61 -3.73
C MET A 136 5.50 6.92 -3.99
N LYS A 137 5.98 8.13 -3.65
CA LYS A 137 7.39 8.47 -3.72
C LYS A 137 8.26 7.54 -2.89
N ALA A 138 7.83 7.25 -1.66
CA ALA A 138 8.54 6.34 -0.78
C ALA A 138 8.52 4.89 -1.28
N ALA A 139 7.43 4.41 -1.86
CA ALA A 139 7.36 3.11 -2.49
C ALA A 139 8.33 3.01 -3.68
N ALA A 140 8.38 4.04 -4.52
CA ALA A 140 9.33 4.13 -5.61
C ALA A 140 10.77 4.13 -5.10
N SER A 141 11.12 4.95 -4.10
CA SER A 141 12.48 4.99 -3.54
C SER A 141 12.89 3.67 -2.87
N ALA A 142 11.98 3.00 -2.16
CA ALA A 142 12.24 1.70 -1.56
C ALA A 142 12.58 0.63 -2.62
N SER A 143 11.93 0.70 -3.78
CA SER A 143 12.21 -0.22 -4.89
C SER A 143 13.52 0.07 -5.61
N PHE A 144 14.05 1.31 -5.57
CA PHE A 144 15.23 1.74 -6.30
C PHE A 144 16.51 1.79 -5.46
N GLY A 145 16.40 1.79 -4.12
CA GLY A 145 17.55 2.06 -3.24
C GLY A 145 18.07 3.50 -3.32
N TYR A 146 17.29 4.44 -3.86
CA TYR A 146 17.63 5.86 -3.92
C TYR A 146 17.44 6.56 -2.57
N ASN A 147 18.29 7.54 -2.26
CA ASN A 147 18.12 8.42 -1.12
C ASN A 147 16.96 9.39 -1.36
N GLU A 148 16.19 9.69 -0.31
CA GLU A 148 15.03 10.59 -0.38
C GLU A 148 15.34 11.99 -0.92
N GLU A 149 16.59 12.44 -0.80
CA GLU A 149 17.03 13.77 -1.27
C GLU A 149 17.03 13.93 -2.80
N GLU A 150 17.20 12.85 -3.55
CA GLU A 150 17.20 12.90 -5.03
C GLU A 150 15.79 13.05 -5.63
N ILE A 151 14.75 12.61 -4.90
CA ILE A 151 13.35 12.67 -5.36
C ILE A 151 12.69 14.03 -5.05
N VAL A 152 13.20 14.77 -4.06
CA VAL A 152 12.64 16.07 -3.64
C VAL A 152 12.91 17.19 -4.68
N SER A 153 13.90 17.04 -5.55
CA SER A 153 14.29 18.10 -6.50
C SER A 153 13.49 18.15 -7.81
N SER A 154 12.61 17.19 -8.07
CA SER A 154 11.72 17.23 -9.23
C SER A 154 10.35 17.75 -8.80
N ASP A 155 10.02 18.98 -9.20
CA ASP A 155 8.67 19.56 -9.11
C ASP A 155 7.69 18.66 -9.89
N ILE A 156 7.07 17.70 -9.16
CA ILE A 156 6.14 16.75 -9.75
C ILE A 156 4.75 17.39 -9.79
N VAL A 157 4.60 18.43 -10.57
CA VAL A 157 3.31 18.90 -11.07
C VAL A 157 3.19 18.32 -12.47
N GLY A 158 2.44 17.22 -12.61
CA GLY A 158 2.11 16.64 -13.91
C GLY A 158 2.71 15.27 -14.27
N ILE A 159 3.43 14.62 -13.36
CA ILE A 159 3.89 13.25 -13.58
C ILE A 159 2.76 12.27 -13.24
N THR A 160 2.36 11.44 -14.16
CA THR A 160 1.48 10.30 -13.86
C THR A 160 2.23 9.33 -12.96
N TYR A 161 1.55 8.75 -11.97
CA TYR A 161 2.18 7.83 -11.00
C TYR A 161 2.92 6.66 -11.67
N GLY A 162 2.45 6.20 -12.84
CA GLY A 162 3.11 5.19 -13.63
C GLY A 162 4.57 5.53 -13.95
N SER A 163 4.90 6.79 -14.23
CA SER A 163 6.27 7.20 -14.58
C SER A 163 7.25 7.11 -13.39
N LEU A 164 6.78 7.04 -12.15
CA LEU A 164 7.63 6.82 -10.97
C LEU A 164 8.19 5.38 -10.90
N PHE A 165 7.58 4.45 -11.63
CA PHE A 165 7.95 3.04 -11.65
C PHE A 165 8.58 2.60 -12.98
N ASP A 166 8.72 3.51 -13.96
CA ASP A 166 9.25 3.22 -15.31
C ASP A 166 10.78 3.31 -15.44
N ALA A 167 11.48 3.72 -14.39
CA ALA A 167 12.94 3.89 -14.42
C ALA A 167 13.71 2.61 -14.08
#